data_9c2dea94e77844659f75fb79325f44a7
#
_entry.id   9c2dea94e77844659f75fb79325f44a7
#
_cell.length_a   1.000
_cell.length_b   1.000
_cell.length_c   1.000
_cell.angle_alpha   90.00
_cell.angle_beta   90.00
_cell.angle_gamma   90.00
#
_symmetry.space_group_name_H-M   'P 1'
#
loop_
_entity.id
_entity.type
_entity.pdbx_description
1 polymer ?
#
loop_
_entity_poly.entity_id
_entity_poly.type
_entity_poly.pdbx_seq_one_letter_code
_entity_poly.pdbx_strand_id
1 'polypeptide(L)'
;MKKRASKLAWGIAYCLAYERGLAPPELERLRELVEADHIPSGTEGDVVASIAEAARLIVRPQDDEEPFQTKEALQACRLAQLSEQLPPIAVIMGGATKIKHYVFESAKLPEIRGASGLLDRINLCNIPALFAQEPGWLKQLRCGSKADEEEISEARLLVKQVREGFHARYRVEPPDCEECIIYANGGEVLAFAPLGLAAFLAEAIECLYTRETLIANSVAVWRPCSLLELRFGLRPLEFWADDFGAVADESLKELLRDYYGESFFSRSRK
;
A
#
# COMPACT_ATOMS: atom_id res chain seq x y z
N MET A 1 -15.96 9.35 1.73
CA MET A 1 -14.56 9.53 2.17
C MET A 1 -14.14 8.60 3.31
N LYS A 2 -14.85 8.53 4.46
CA LYS A 2 -14.48 7.66 5.62
C LYS A 2 -14.16 6.22 5.24
N LYS A 3 -14.96 5.54 4.40
CA LYS A 3 -14.75 4.14 4.03
C LYS A 3 -13.46 3.87 3.23
N ARG A 4 -13.01 4.83 2.41
CA ARG A 4 -11.75 4.70 1.64
C ARG A 4 -10.53 4.90 2.55
N ALA A 5 -10.59 5.87 3.45
CA ALA A 5 -9.52 6.10 4.43
C ALA A 5 -9.34 4.88 5.34
N SER A 6 -10.44 4.26 5.82
CA SER A 6 -10.38 3.04 6.62
C SER A 6 -9.74 1.86 5.87
N LYS A 7 -10.01 1.70 4.58
CA LYS A 7 -9.36 0.66 3.75
C LYS A 7 -7.84 0.87 3.64
N LEU A 8 -7.40 2.09 3.32
CA LEU A 8 -5.96 2.40 3.24
C LEU A 8 -5.27 2.23 4.59
N ALA A 9 -5.92 2.65 5.69
CA ALA A 9 -5.40 2.44 7.03
C ALA A 9 -5.22 0.94 7.33
N TRP A 10 -6.18 0.11 6.94
CA TRP A 10 -6.05 -1.33 7.11
C TRP A 10 -4.89 -1.92 6.29
N GLY A 11 -4.70 -1.52 5.02
CA GLY A 11 -3.57 -1.96 4.21
C GLY A 11 -2.21 -1.63 4.84
N ILE A 12 -2.06 -0.41 5.36
CA ILE A 12 -0.85 0.01 6.09
C ILE A 12 -0.67 -0.82 7.37
N ALA A 13 -1.74 -0.94 8.18
CA ALA A 13 -1.72 -1.70 9.43
C ALA A 13 -1.35 -3.17 9.20
N TYR A 14 -1.90 -3.78 8.14
CA TYR A 14 -1.58 -5.15 7.76
C TYR A 14 -0.08 -5.31 7.43
N CYS A 15 0.50 -4.39 6.64
CA CYS A 15 1.93 -4.45 6.33
C CYS A 15 2.81 -4.36 7.58
N LEU A 16 2.50 -3.43 8.49
CA LEU A 16 3.21 -3.28 9.77
C LEU A 16 3.06 -4.52 10.66
N ALA A 17 1.85 -5.08 10.72
CA ALA A 17 1.56 -6.29 11.48
C ALA A 17 2.29 -7.51 10.94
N TYR A 18 2.37 -7.66 9.62
CA TYR A 18 3.12 -8.71 8.96
C TYR A 18 4.60 -8.68 9.34
N GLU A 19 5.23 -7.50 9.28
CA GLU A 19 6.65 -7.32 9.67
C GLU A 19 6.89 -7.62 11.16
N ARG A 20 5.88 -7.43 11.99
CA ARG A 20 5.92 -7.76 13.43
C ARG A 20 5.57 -9.21 13.74
N GLY A 21 5.10 -9.97 12.75
CA GLY A 21 4.70 -11.36 12.93
C GLY A 21 3.51 -11.53 13.86
N LEU A 22 2.52 -10.60 13.79
CA LEU A 22 1.33 -10.69 14.64
C LEU A 22 0.52 -11.96 14.34
N ALA A 23 0.05 -12.61 15.39
CA ALA A 23 -0.79 -13.79 15.30
C ALA A 23 -2.24 -13.42 14.86
N PRO A 24 -3.02 -14.39 14.32
CA PRO A 24 -4.39 -14.13 13.86
C PRO A 24 -5.30 -13.41 14.86
N PRO A 25 -5.33 -13.73 16.17
CA PRO A 25 -6.16 -13.00 17.14
C PRO A 25 -5.76 -11.53 17.30
N GLU A 26 -4.45 -11.24 17.16
CA GLU A 26 -3.94 -9.87 17.21
C GLU A 26 -4.31 -9.08 15.96
N LEU A 27 -4.37 -9.75 14.79
CA LEU A 27 -4.83 -9.15 13.53
C LEU A 27 -6.32 -8.82 13.58
N GLU A 28 -7.16 -9.66 14.19
CA GLU A 28 -8.58 -9.35 14.40
C GLU A 28 -8.75 -8.12 15.30
N ARG A 29 -8.06 -8.09 16.44
CA ARG A 29 -8.05 -6.93 17.34
C ARG A 29 -7.53 -5.67 16.64
N LEU A 30 -6.48 -5.79 15.83
CA LEU A 30 -5.94 -4.69 15.04
C LEU A 30 -6.99 -4.12 14.08
N ARG A 31 -7.73 -4.99 13.40
CA ARG A 31 -8.78 -4.59 12.48
C ARG A 31 -9.88 -3.80 13.19
N GLU A 32 -10.33 -4.28 14.34
CA GLU A 32 -11.31 -3.58 15.17
C GLU A 32 -10.82 -2.18 15.57
N LEU A 33 -9.56 -2.05 15.99
CA LEU A 33 -8.96 -0.76 16.36
C LEU A 33 -8.82 0.20 15.17
N VAL A 34 -8.46 -0.31 13.99
CA VAL A 34 -8.35 0.52 12.78
C VAL A 34 -9.72 1.03 12.31
N GLU A 35 -10.76 0.22 12.47
CA GLU A 35 -12.14 0.56 12.06
C GLU A 35 -12.90 1.38 13.13
N ALA A 36 -12.46 1.37 14.40
CA ALA A 36 -13.09 2.11 15.49
C ALA A 36 -13.06 3.63 15.27
N ASP A 37 -14.07 4.34 15.72
CA ASP A 37 -14.11 5.82 15.64
C ASP A 37 -13.06 6.48 16.54
N HIS A 38 -12.70 5.85 17.66
CA HIS A 38 -11.70 6.33 18.61
C HIS A 38 -10.70 5.23 18.94
N ILE A 39 -9.39 5.54 18.85
CA ILE A 39 -8.36 4.64 19.37
C ILE A 39 -8.22 4.97 20.85
N PRO A 40 -8.40 4.00 21.78
CA PRO A 40 -7.98 4.19 23.16
C PRO A 40 -6.50 4.58 23.14
N SER A 41 -6.13 5.61 23.88
CA SER A 41 -4.72 5.96 24.08
C SER A 41 -4.00 4.69 24.52
N GLY A 42 -3.13 4.18 23.63
CA GLY A 42 -2.48 2.90 23.86
C GLY A 42 -1.70 2.93 25.16
N THR A 43 -1.86 1.90 25.96
CA THR A 43 -0.92 1.65 27.07
C THR A 43 0.47 1.50 26.46
N GLU A 44 1.42 2.19 27.00
CA GLU A 44 2.84 2.12 26.61
C GLU A 44 3.26 0.64 26.50
N GLY A 45 3.71 0.22 25.31
CA GLY A 45 4.06 -1.17 25.01
C GLY A 45 3.03 -2.01 24.23
N ASP A 46 1.80 -1.52 23.97
CA ASP A 46 0.83 -2.22 23.14
C ASP A 46 1.13 -2.03 21.63
N VAL A 47 1.85 -2.98 21.04
CA VAL A 47 2.25 -2.95 19.62
C VAL A 47 1.04 -2.88 18.69
N VAL A 48 -0.06 -3.58 19.01
CA VAL A 48 -1.28 -3.59 18.18
C VAL A 48 -1.93 -2.22 18.16
N ALA A 49 -2.02 -1.55 19.32
CA ALA A 49 -2.54 -0.19 19.41
C ALA A 49 -1.62 0.82 18.70
N SER A 50 -0.30 0.67 18.81
CA SER A 50 0.69 1.51 18.12
C SER A 50 0.57 1.40 16.61
N ILE A 51 0.38 0.20 16.06
CA ILE A 51 0.15 -0.04 14.63
C ILE A 51 -1.17 0.62 14.17
N ALA A 52 -2.26 0.43 14.91
CA ALA A 52 -3.54 1.03 14.58
C ALA A 52 -3.47 2.57 14.59
N GLU A 53 -2.82 3.14 15.59
CA GLU A 53 -2.59 4.59 15.69
C GLU A 53 -1.79 5.11 14.50
N ALA A 54 -0.64 4.50 14.19
CA ALA A 54 0.21 4.88 13.06
C ALA A 54 -0.56 4.86 11.73
N ALA A 55 -1.26 3.78 11.44
CA ALA A 55 -2.01 3.62 10.21
C ALA A 55 -3.11 4.69 10.06
N ARG A 56 -3.80 5.03 11.15
CA ARG A 56 -4.85 6.07 11.14
C ARG A 56 -4.28 7.48 11.01
N LEU A 57 -3.15 7.77 11.66
CA LEU A 57 -2.47 9.06 11.52
C LEU A 57 -2.02 9.29 10.07
N ILE A 58 -1.50 8.25 9.39
CA ILE A 58 -1.03 8.35 8.01
C ILE A 58 -2.17 8.70 7.06
N VAL A 59 -3.36 8.11 7.22
CA VAL A 59 -4.49 8.29 6.28
C VAL A 59 -5.51 9.33 6.73
N ARG A 60 -5.29 10.00 7.85
CA ARG A 60 -6.23 10.98 8.38
C ARG A 60 -6.46 12.11 7.36
N PRO A 61 -7.72 12.46 7.01
CA PRO A 61 -8.00 13.59 6.17
C PRO A 61 -7.45 14.89 6.78
N GLN A 62 -6.96 15.80 5.95
CA GLN A 62 -6.74 17.18 6.37
C GLN A 62 -8.09 17.79 6.71
N ASP A 63 -8.22 18.34 7.91
CA ASP A 63 -9.35 19.17 8.27
C ASP A 63 -9.02 20.60 7.81
N ASP A 64 -9.80 21.15 6.87
CA ASP A 64 -9.58 22.48 6.28
C ASP A 64 -9.82 23.64 7.27
N GLU A 65 -10.30 23.36 8.50
CA GLU A 65 -10.74 24.37 9.48
C GLU A 65 -9.69 24.77 10.52
N GLU A 66 -8.58 24.03 10.66
CA GLU A 66 -7.51 24.38 11.60
C GLU A 66 -6.22 24.83 10.88
N PRO A 67 -5.46 25.77 11.47
CA PRO A 67 -4.16 26.16 10.90
C PRO A 67 -3.31 24.91 10.72
N PHE A 68 -3.02 24.59 9.46
CA PHE A 68 -2.27 23.45 8.95
C PHE A 68 -1.05 23.09 9.84
N GLN A 69 -0.40 24.10 10.37
CA GLN A 69 0.91 24.04 10.97
C GLN A 69 1.00 23.32 12.33
N THR A 70 0.10 23.60 13.27
CA THR A 70 0.23 23.05 14.64
C THR A 70 -0.20 21.61 14.76
N LYS A 71 -1.29 21.23 14.11
CA LYS A 71 -1.85 19.88 14.17
C LYS A 71 -0.98 18.84 13.43
N GLU A 72 -0.43 19.26 12.30
CA GLU A 72 0.47 18.42 11.53
C GLU A 72 1.84 18.24 12.20
N ALA A 73 2.33 19.27 12.89
CA ALA A 73 3.50 19.16 13.72
C ALA A 73 3.35 18.11 14.82
N LEU A 74 2.22 18.12 15.53
CA LEU A 74 1.90 17.11 16.53
C LEU A 74 1.77 15.69 15.93
N GLN A 75 1.17 15.57 14.73
CA GLN A 75 1.10 14.29 14.03
C GLN A 75 2.49 13.79 13.60
N ALA A 76 3.35 14.65 13.14
CA ALA A 76 4.72 14.30 12.77
C ALA A 76 5.53 13.83 13.98
N CYS A 77 5.45 14.55 15.13
CA CYS A 77 6.04 14.11 16.39
C CYS A 77 5.60 12.70 16.76
N ARG A 78 4.29 12.48 16.71
CA ARG A 78 3.74 11.17 17.10
C ARG A 78 4.15 10.07 16.15
N LEU A 79 4.14 10.33 14.84
CA LEU A 79 4.61 9.36 13.83
C LEU A 79 6.11 9.07 13.96
N ALA A 80 6.94 10.08 14.30
CA ALA A 80 8.35 9.88 14.56
C ALA A 80 8.59 8.96 15.77
N GLN A 81 7.89 9.21 16.90
CA GLN A 81 7.94 8.33 18.07
C GLN A 81 7.52 6.89 17.75
N LEU A 82 6.45 6.72 16.97
CA LEU A 82 6.00 5.40 16.54
C LEU A 82 6.99 4.73 15.58
N SER A 83 7.73 5.49 14.79
CA SER A 83 8.76 4.98 13.87
C SER A 83 9.98 4.39 14.59
N GLU A 84 10.24 4.74 15.84
CA GLU A 84 11.26 4.09 16.66
C GLU A 84 10.89 2.64 17.01
N GLN A 85 9.59 2.36 17.06
CA GLN A 85 9.04 1.06 17.46
C GLN A 85 8.55 0.23 16.27
N LEU A 86 8.14 0.86 15.18
CA LEU A 86 7.53 0.22 14.03
C LEU A 86 8.47 0.25 12.82
N PRO A 87 8.56 -0.85 12.06
CA PRO A 87 9.40 -0.89 10.86
C PRO A 87 8.80 -0.01 9.73
N PRO A 88 9.61 0.38 8.74
CA PRO A 88 9.08 0.92 7.49
C PRO A 88 8.28 -0.15 6.75
N ILE A 89 7.38 0.28 5.86
CA ILE A 89 6.72 -0.59 4.89
C ILE A 89 7.16 -0.22 3.49
N ALA A 90 6.97 -1.11 2.53
CA ALA A 90 7.29 -0.82 1.14
C ALA A 90 6.12 -0.22 0.40
N VAL A 91 6.42 0.65 -0.57
CA VAL A 91 5.51 1.08 -1.62
C VAL A 91 6.01 0.48 -2.93
N ILE A 92 5.13 -0.20 -3.64
CA ILE A 92 5.40 -0.78 -4.96
C ILE A 92 4.64 0.07 -5.98
N MET A 93 5.34 0.47 -7.04
CA MET A 93 4.76 1.09 -8.23
C MET A 93 5.21 0.30 -9.45
N GLY A 94 4.27 -0.09 -10.30
CA GLY A 94 4.59 -0.88 -11.48
C GLY A 94 3.47 -0.91 -12.48
N GLY A 95 3.70 -1.64 -13.57
CA GLY A 95 2.70 -1.82 -14.61
C GLY A 95 3.30 -2.03 -16.00
N ALA A 96 2.44 -2.04 -17.00
CA ALA A 96 2.84 -2.12 -18.40
C ALA A 96 3.45 -0.80 -18.85
N THR A 97 4.58 -0.88 -19.55
CA THR A 97 5.21 0.28 -20.19
C THR A 97 4.79 0.36 -21.66
N LYS A 98 4.83 1.58 -22.24
CA LYS A 98 4.45 1.79 -23.65
C LYS A 98 3.05 1.24 -24.00
N ILE A 99 2.09 1.40 -23.10
CA ILE A 99 0.73 0.87 -23.24
C ILE A 99 0.10 1.23 -24.59
N LYS A 100 0.25 2.47 -25.04
CA LYS A 100 -0.23 2.90 -26.36
C LYS A 100 0.34 2.09 -27.50
N HIS A 101 1.63 1.78 -27.44
CA HIS A 101 2.29 0.97 -28.48
C HIS A 101 1.73 -0.45 -28.48
N TYR A 102 1.58 -1.06 -27.29
CA TYR A 102 1.00 -2.39 -27.14
C TYR A 102 -0.45 -2.46 -27.62
N VAL A 103 -1.30 -1.53 -27.18
CA VAL A 103 -2.75 -1.55 -27.50
C VAL A 103 -3.03 -1.21 -28.96
N PHE A 104 -2.26 -0.30 -29.56
CA PHE A 104 -2.44 0.15 -30.94
C PHE A 104 -1.41 -0.42 -31.94
N GLU A 105 -0.75 -1.53 -31.61
CA GLU A 105 0.11 -2.25 -32.55
C GLU A 105 -0.66 -2.75 -33.77
N SER A 106 -1.92 -3.15 -33.57
CA SER A 106 -2.85 -3.48 -34.66
C SER A 106 -3.80 -2.32 -34.97
N ALA A 107 -4.12 -2.15 -36.24
CA ALA A 107 -5.14 -1.21 -36.70
C ALA A 107 -6.58 -1.77 -36.57
N LYS A 108 -6.73 -3.06 -36.20
CA LYS A 108 -8.03 -3.71 -36.12
C LYS A 108 -8.68 -3.54 -34.75
N LEU A 109 -9.88 -2.98 -34.72
CA LEU A 109 -10.62 -2.69 -33.49
C LEU A 109 -10.83 -3.90 -32.56
N PRO A 110 -11.09 -5.14 -33.03
CA PRO A 110 -11.19 -6.30 -32.14
C PRO A 110 -9.87 -6.61 -31.41
N GLU A 111 -8.73 -6.47 -32.06
CA GLU A 111 -7.41 -6.71 -31.50
C GLU A 111 -7.06 -5.63 -30.47
N ILE A 112 -7.36 -4.35 -30.75
CA ILE A 112 -7.23 -3.23 -29.82
C ILE A 112 -8.06 -3.49 -28.54
N ARG A 113 -9.31 -3.92 -28.68
CA ARG A 113 -10.19 -4.27 -27.56
C ARG A 113 -9.65 -5.45 -26.75
N GLY A 114 -9.14 -6.48 -27.45
CA GLY A 114 -8.53 -7.64 -26.79
C GLY A 114 -7.31 -7.26 -25.97
N ALA A 115 -6.40 -6.46 -26.53
CA ALA A 115 -5.21 -5.98 -25.82
C ALA A 115 -5.55 -5.15 -24.58
N SER A 116 -6.51 -4.22 -24.70
CA SER A 116 -7.00 -3.45 -23.56
C SER A 116 -7.65 -4.34 -22.51
N GLY A 117 -8.48 -5.30 -22.93
CA GLY A 117 -9.15 -6.25 -22.03
C GLY A 117 -8.18 -7.14 -21.27
N LEU A 118 -7.03 -7.50 -21.85
CA LEU A 118 -5.96 -8.24 -21.14
C LEU A 118 -5.34 -7.39 -20.04
N LEU A 119 -5.03 -6.12 -20.30
CA LEU A 119 -4.52 -5.22 -19.27
C LEU A 119 -5.53 -5.02 -18.13
N ASP A 120 -6.81 -4.84 -18.47
CA ASP A 120 -7.88 -4.73 -17.48
C ASP A 120 -8.00 -6.01 -16.64
N ARG A 121 -7.92 -7.19 -17.26
CA ARG A 121 -7.93 -8.47 -16.53
C ARG A 121 -6.76 -8.59 -15.55
N ILE A 122 -5.55 -8.19 -15.95
CA ILE A 122 -4.40 -8.21 -15.07
C ILE A 122 -4.65 -7.30 -13.87
N ASN A 123 -5.06 -6.07 -14.11
CA ASN A 123 -5.27 -5.08 -13.05
C ASN A 123 -6.44 -5.41 -12.12
N LEU A 124 -7.55 -5.87 -12.68
CA LEU A 124 -8.79 -6.06 -11.93
C LEU A 124 -8.96 -7.47 -11.35
N CYS A 125 -8.22 -8.46 -11.87
CA CYS A 125 -8.35 -9.85 -11.43
C CYS A 125 -7.03 -10.41 -10.90
N ASN A 126 -5.95 -10.41 -11.72
CA ASN A 126 -4.70 -11.09 -11.35
C ASN A 126 -3.96 -10.37 -10.22
N ILE A 127 -3.87 -9.03 -10.25
CA ILE A 127 -3.24 -8.26 -9.17
C ILE A 127 -3.99 -8.43 -7.84
N PRO A 128 -5.33 -8.24 -7.76
CA PRO A 128 -6.06 -8.54 -6.53
C PRO A 128 -5.92 -10.00 -6.06
N ALA A 129 -5.87 -10.97 -6.98
CA ALA A 129 -5.64 -12.37 -6.63
C ALA A 129 -4.25 -12.62 -6.01
N LEU A 130 -3.23 -11.85 -6.39
CA LEU A 130 -1.91 -11.88 -5.77
C LEU A 130 -1.95 -11.36 -4.32
N PHE A 131 -2.79 -10.37 -4.03
CA PHE A 131 -2.87 -9.71 -2.72
C PHE A 131 -3.92 -10.31 -1.78
N ALA A 132 -4.87 -11.12 -2.26
CA ALA A 132 -5.91 -11.73 -1.42
C ALA A 132 -6.33 -13.12 -1.89
N GLN A 133 -6.66 -14.00 -0.95
CA GLN A 133 -7.27 -15.30 -1.24
C GLN A 133 -8.72 -15.18 -1.70
N GLU A 134 -9.43 -14.19 -1.16
CA GLU A 134 -10.81 -13.88 -1.51
C GLU A 134 -10.89 -12.40 -1.97
N PRO A 135 -10.40 -12.07 -3.17
CA PRO A 135 -10.44 -10.69 -3.66
C PRO A 135 -11.87 -10.20 -3.86
N GLY A 136 -12.07 -8.89 -3.79
CA GLY A 136 -13.39 -8.25 -3.83
C GLY A 136 -14.20 -8.61 -5.07
N TRP A 137 -13.55 -8.74 -6.23
CA TRP A 137 -14.22 -9.14 -7.47
C TRP A 137 -14.78 -10.57 -7.40
N LEU A 138 -14.07 -11.51 -6.75
CA LEU A 138 -14.56 -12.88 -6.55
C LEU A 138 -15.74 -12.92 -5.57
N LYS A 139 -15.69 -12.11 -4.49
CA LYS A 139 -16.81 -11.95 -3.56
C LYS A 139 -18.05 -11.40 -4.26
N GLN A 140 -17.86 -10.39 -5.12
CA GLN A 140 -18.96 -9.82 -5.92
C GLN A 140 -19.55 -10.81 -6.89
N LEU A 141 -18.72 -11.61 -7.57
CA LEU A 141 -19.17 -12.66 -8.48
C LEU A 141 -20.06 -13.68 -7.74
N ARG A 142 -19.64 -14.13 -6.56
CA ARG A 142 -20.40 -15.08 -5.73
C ARG A 142 -21.72 -14.52 -5.17
N CYS A 143 -21.77 -13.22 -4.87
CA CYS A 143 -22.99 -12.56 -4.38
C CYS A 143 -23.93 -12.14 -5.50
N GLY A 144 -23.46 -12.12 -6.75
CA GLY A 144 -24.25 -11.77 -7.92
C GLY A 144 -25.22 -12.89 -8.32
N SER A 145 -26.49 -12.54 -8.57
CA SER A 145 -27.53 -13.52 -8.93
C SER A 145 -27.39 -14.09 -10.35
N LYS A 146 -26.35 -13.73 -11.11
CA LYS A 146 -26.19 -14.09 -12.53
C LYS A 146 -24.99 -14.98 -12.83
N ALA A 147 -24.03 -15.10 -11.91
CA ALA A 147 -22.88 -15.95 -12.14
C ALA A 147 -23.28 -17.43 -11.95
N ASP A 148 -22.90 -18.27 -12.90
CA ASP A 148 -23.06 -19.72 -12.76
C ASP A 148 -21.90 -20.35 -11.95
N GLU A 149 -22.06 -21.64 -11.61
CA GLU A 149 -21.04 -22.35 -10.81
C GLU A 149 -19.73 -22.53 -11.58
N GLU A 150 -19.77 -22.57 -12.90
CA GLU A 150 -18.60 -22.71 -13.76
C GLU A 150 -17.75 -21.43 -13.72
N GLU A 151 -18.36 -20.25 -13.89
CA GLU A 151 -17.70 -18.95 -13.75
C GLU A 151 -17.04 -18.78 -12.38
N ILE A 152 -17.73 -19.17 -11.30
CA ILE A 152 -17.16 -19.10 -9.93
C ILE A 152 -16.00 -20.07 -9.77
N SER A 153 -16.08 -21.25 -10.36
CA SER A 153 -15.01 -22.25 -10.32
C SER A 153 -13.77 -21.78 -11.07
N GLU A 154 -13.94 -21.21 -12.27
CA GLU A 154 -12.84 -20.63 -13.06
C GLU A 154 -12.18 -19.45 -12.32
N ALA A 155 -12.98 -18.59 -11.71
CA ALA A 155 -12.51 -17.46 -10.91
C ALA A 155 -11.65 -17.92 -9.71
N ARG A 156 -12.08 -18.96 -8.99
CA ARG A 156 -11.29 -19.56 -7.90
C ARG A 156 -10.00 -20.20 -8.41
N LEU A 157 -10.07 -20.86 -9.56
CA LEU A 157 -8.88 -21.45 -10.17
C LEU A 157 -7.86 -20.40 -10.54
N LEU A 158 -8.26 -19.24 -11.05
CA LEU A 158 -7.38 -18.10 -11.32
C LEU A 158 -6.66 -17.64 -10.05
N VAL A 159 -7.40 -17.41 -8.96
CA VAL A 159 -6.81 -17.00 -7.67
C VAL A 159 -5.79 -18.03 -7.20
N LYS A 160 -6.17 -19.31 -7.24
CA LYS A 160 -5.31 -20.41 -6.85
C LYS A 160 -4.01 -20.43 -7.68
N GLN A 161 -4.12 -20.35 -9.01
CA GLN A 161 -2.97 -20.39 -9.93
C GLN A 161 -2.00 -19.21 -9.68
N VAL A 162 -2.51 -18.00 -9.46
CA VAL A 162 -1.69 -16.82 -9.19
C VAL A 162 -0.93 -17.01 -7.88
N ARG A 163 -1.59 -17.42 -6.80
CA ARG A 163 -0.99 -17.57 -5.47
C ARG A 163 -0.03 -18.75 -5.38
N GLU A 164 -0.41 -19.91 -5.94
CA GLU A 164 0.47 -21.07 -6.01
C GLU A 164 1.71 -20.81 -6.88
N GLY A 165 1.55 -20.08 -7.98
CA GLY A 165 2.66 -19.64 -8.82
C GLY A 165 3.64 -18.73 -8.08
N PHE A 166 3.14 -17.82 -7.26
CA PHE A 166 3.96 -16.99 -6.38
C PHE A 166 4.71 -17.84 -5.35
N HIS A 167 3.98 -18.69 -4.60
CA HIS A 167 4.59 -19.57 -3.60
C HIS A 167 5.63 -20.52 -4.21
N ALA A 168 5.33 -21.12 -5.36
CA ALA A 168 6.25 -22.03 -6.03
C ALA A 168 7.58 -21.35 -6.43
N ARG A 169 7.52 -20.06 -6.83
CA ARG A 169 8.68 -19.31 -7.27
C ARG A 169 9.52 -18.78 -6.11
N TYR A 170 8.88 -18.18 -5.11
CA TYR A 170 9.58 -17.45 -4.05
C TYR A 170 9.68 -18.20 -2.73
N ARG A 171 8.96 -19.32 -2.56
CA ARG A 171 8.93 -20.14 -1.34
C ARG A 171 8.42 -19.39 -0.09
N VAL A 172 7.65 -18.35 -0.32
CA VAL A 172 6.94 -17.58 0.72
C VAL A 172 5.47 -17.43 0.33
N GLU A 173 4.62 -17.25 1.32
CA GLU A 173 3.20 -17.00 1.07
C GLU A 173 2.99 -15.55 0.59
N PRO A 174 2.15 -15.33 -0.44
CA PRO A 174 1.76 -13.99 -0.82
C PRO A 174 0.88 -13.37 0.28
N PRO A 175 0.79 -12.03 0.38
CA PRO A 175 -0.05 -11.37 1.38
C PRO A 175 -1.52 -11.78 1.24
N ASP A 176 -2.30 -11.58 2.30
CA ASP A 176 -3.75 -11.79 2.28
C ASP A 176 -4.50 -10.53 2.72
N CYS A 177 -4.28 -9.45 1.99
CA CYS A 177 -4.90 -8.15 2.23
C CYS A 177 -5.02 -7.36 0.92
N GLU A 178 -6.21 -7.37 0.31
CA GLU A 178 -6.48 -6.59 -0.91
C GLU A 178 -6.40 -5.09 -0.68
N GLU A 179 -6.66 -4.63 0.54
CA GLU A 179 -6.60 -3.23 0.94
C GLU A 179 -5.18 -2.63 0.88
N CYS A 180 -4.15 -3.47 0.72
CA CYS A 180 -2.81 -3.02 0.36
C CYS A 180 -2.76 -2.37 -1.03
N ILE A 181 -3.67 -2.71 -1.94
CA ILE A 181 -3.75 -2.10 -3.27
C ILE A 181 -4.36 -0.70 -3.15
N ILE A 182 -3.57 0.32 -3.42
CA ILE A 182 -4.02 1.72 -3.46
C ILE A 182 -4.83 1.96 -4.74
N TYR A 183 -4.29 1.51 -5.87
CA TYR A 183 -4.99 1.39 -7.14
C TYR A 183 -4.34 0.34 -8.05
N ALA A 184 -5.15 -0.26 -8.92
CA ALA A 184 -4.71 -1.10 -10.01
C ALA A 184 -5.66 -0.86 -11.19
N ASN A 185 -5.25 -0.08 -12.17
CA ASN A 185 -6.09 0.28 -13.32
C ASN A 185 -5.26 0.85 -14.46
N GLY A 186 -5.77 0.75 -15.70
CA GLY A 186 -5.15 1.35 -16.87
C GLY A 186 -3.73 0.86 -17.19
N GLY A 187 -3.37 -0.34 -16.72
CA GLY A 187 -2.04 -0.90 -16.87
C GLY A 187 -1.04 -0.47 -15.81
N GLU A 188 -1.46 0.21 -14.75
CA GLU A 188 -0.62 0.67 -13.65
C GLU A 188 -1.10 0.11 -12.31
N VAL A 189 -0.16 -0.11 -11.39
CA VAL A 189 -0.39 -0.59 -10.03
C VAL A 189 0.39 0.26 -9.04
N LEU A 190 -0.26 0.65 -7.97
CA LEU A 190 0.35 1.22 -6.78
C LEU A 190 -0.17 0.47 -5.55
N ALA A 191 0.73 -0.06 -4.73
CA ALA A 191 0.36 -0.85 -3.57
C ALA A 191 1.33 -0.65 -2.41
N PHE A 192 0.83 -0.82 -1.19
CA PHE A 192 1.64 -1.09 -0.01
C PHE A 192 2.06 -2.56 0.00
N ALA A 193 3.20 -2.84 0.59
CA ALA A 193 3.65 -4.21 0.81
C ALA A 193 4.43 -4.33 2.12
N PRO A 194 4.37 -5.50 2.77
CA PRO A 194 5.36 -5.85 3.77
C PRO A 194 6.76 -5.75 3.16
N LEU A 195 7.71 -5.16 3.90
CA LEU A 195 9.06 -4.91 3.39
C LEU A 195 9.76 -6.20 2.96
N GLY A 196 9.58 -7.27 3.75
CA GLY A 196 10.13 -8.60 3.46
C GLY A 196 9.56 -9.26 2.20
N LEU A 197 8.39 -8.82 1.70
CA LEU A 197 7.76 -9.35 0.48
C LEU A 197 7.91 -8.41 -0.74
N ALA A 198 8.37 -7.18 -0.54
CA ALA A 198 8.30 -6.12 -1.56
C ALA A 198 8.99 -6.48 -2.88
N ALA A 199 10.20 -7.03 -2.81
CA ALA A 199 10.97 -7.44 -4.00
C ALA A 199 10.25 -8.56 -4.78
N PHE A 200 9.72 -9.56 -4.07
CA PHE A 200 9.02 -10.68 -4.68
C PHE A 200 7.70 -10.25 -5.32
N LEU A 201 6.97 -9.33 -4.67
CA LEU A 201 5.73 -8.80 -5.20
C LEU A 201 5.97 -7.91 -6.43
N ALA A 202 7.01 -7.08 -6.42
CA ALA A 202 7.37 -6.28 -7.60
C ALA A 202 7.69 -7.17 -8.79
N GLU A 203 8.56 -8.18 -8.62
CA GLU A 203 8.87 -9.15 -9.67
C GLU A 203 7.64 -9.95 -10.13
N ALA A 204 6.76 -10.36 -9.20
CA ALA A 204 5.53 -11.07 -9.52
C ALA A 204 4.58 -10.21 -10.38
N ILE A 205 4.46 -8.90 -10.07
CA ILE A 205 3.67 -7.96 -10.86
C ILE A 205 4.22 -7.88 -12.30
N GLU A 206 5.52 -7.72 -12.48
CA GLU A 206 6.15 -7.75 -13.82
C GLU A 206 5.87 -9.06 -14.57
N CYS A 207 6.01 -10.20 -13.87
CA CYS A 207 5.74 -11.51 -14.43
C CYS A 207 4.29 -11.70 -14.87
N LEU A 208 3.33 -11.14 -14.14
CA LEU A 208 1.91 -11.21 -14.51
C LEU A 208 1.67 -10.50 -15.85
N TYR A 209 2.17 -9.28 -16.03
CA TYR A 209 2.03 -8.57 -17.30
C TYR A 209 2.71 -9.32 -18.45
N THR A 210 3.95 -9.72 -18.27
CA THR A 210 4.72 -10.39 -19.33
C THR A 210 4.08 -11.73 -19.72
N ARG A 211 3.61 -12.53 -18.75
CA ARG A 211 3.03 -13.84 -19.02
C ARG A 211 1.66 -13.75 -19.70
N GLU A 212 0.81 -12.85 -19.27
CA GLU A 212 -0.56 -12.74 -19.79
C GLU A 212 -0.60 -12.05 -21.15
N THR A 213 0.29 -11.11 -21.41
CA THR A 213 0.30 -10.35 -22.68
C THR A 213 1.31 -10.88 -23.71
N LEU A 214 2.32 -11.64 -23.28
CA LEU A 214 3.46 -12.16 -24.05
C LEU A 214 4.39 -11.10 -24.63
N ILE A 215 3.90 -9.91 -24.98
CA ILE A 215 4.64 -8.86 -25.68
C ILE A 215 4.66 -7.49 -24.97
N ALA A 216 3.79 -7.26 -24.00
CA ALA A 216 3.82 -5.99 -23.27
C ALA A 216 5.06 -5.93 -22.36
N ASN A 217 5.83 -4.86 -22.52
CA ASN A 217 6.89 -4.56 -21.56
C ASN A 217 6.27 -4.10 -20.25
N SER A 218 6.84 -4.53 -19.16
CA SER A 218 6.43 -4.13 -17.81
C SER A 218 7.63 -3.73 -16.97
N VAL A 219 7.37 -2.97 -15.93
CA VAL A 219 8.34 -2.62 -14.88
C VAL A 219 7.61 -2.51 -13.56
N ALA A 220 8.22 -2.99 -12.50
CA ALA A 220 7.79 -2.70 -11.15
C ALA A 220 8.99 -2.37 -10.28
N VAL A 221 8.86 -1.30 -9.53
CA VAL A 221 9.87 -0.83 -8.57
C VAL A 221 9.26 -0.73 -7.20
N TRP A 222 10.09 -0.86 -6.19
CA TRP A 222 9.66 -0.71 -4.81
C TRP A 222 10.70 0.08 -4.02
N ARG A 223 10.24 0.71 -2.95
CA ARG A 223 11.13 1.32 -1.96
C ARG A 223 10.54 1.23 -0.56
N PRO A 224 11.40 1.14 0.47
CA PRO A 224 10.94 1.32 1.83
C PRO A 224 10.49 2.77 2.04
N CYS A 225 9.41 2.96 2.79
CA CYS A 225 8.90 4.26 3.19
C CYS A 225 8.71 4.25 4.71
N SER A 226 9.24 5.27 5.36
CA SER A 226 8.99 5.51 6.78
C SER A 226 7.55 5.98 7.00
N LEU A 227 7.07 5.93 8.25
CA LEU A 227 5.72 6.40 8.59
C LEU A 227 5.55 7.90 8.26
N LEU A 228 6.61 8.71 8.43
CA LEU A 228 6.60 10.11 8.06
C LEU A 228 6.50 10.32 6.54
N GLU A 229 7.26 9.55 5.76
CA GLU A 229 7.19 9.61 4.30
C GLU A 229 5.82 9.17 3.76
N LEU A 230 5.19 8.18 4.38
CA LEU A 230 3.84 7.74 4.01
C LEU A 230 2.80 8.84 4.23
N ARG A 231 2.94 9.66 5.27
CA ARG A 231 2.02 10.75 5.60
C ARG A 231 2.28 12.01 4.80
N PHE A 232 3.53 12.45 4.75
CA PHE A 232 3.91 13.77 4.22
C PHE A 232 4.55 13.69 2.83
N GLY A 233 4.84 12.48 2.35
CA GLY A 233 5.56 12.24 1.10
C GLY A 233 7.05 12.56 1.24
N LEU A 234 7.73 12.51 0.12
CA LEU A 234 9.11 12.96 0.00
C LEU A 234 9.12 14.49 -0.02
N ARG A 235 9.31 15.09 1.13
CA ARG A 235 9.42 16.53 1.24
C ARG A 235 10.88 16.97 1.13
N PRO A 236 11.16 18.12 0.48
CA PRO A 236 12.49 18.69 0.45
C PRO A 236 12.95 19.11 1.86
N LEU A 237 14.26 19.28 2.01
CA LEU A 237 14.87 19.69 3.29
C LEU A 237 14.31 21.02 3.82
N GLU A 238 14.03 21.94 2.90
CA GLU A 238 13.48 23.26 3.20
C GLU A 238 12.12 23.16 3.88
N PHE A 239 11.26 22.25 3.44
CA PHE A 239 9.96 22.00 4.07
C PHE A 239 10.09 21.62 5.54
N TRP A 240 11.04 20.75 5.87
CA TRP A 240 11.24 20.31 7.27
C TRP A 240 11.96 21.38 8.11
N ALA A 241 12.90 22.10 7.52
CA ALA A 241 13.72 23.10 8.23
C ALA A 241 13.04 24.47 8.34
N ASP A 242 12.41 24.94 7.28
CA ASP A 242 11.88 26.31 7.18
C ASP A 242 10.37 26.33 7.43
N ASP A 243 9.59 25.57 6.67
CA ASP A 243 8.13 25.61 6.78
C ASP A 243 7.63 24.87 8.02
N PHE A 244 8.20 23.69 8.31
CA PHE A 244 7.78 22.88 9.43
C PHE A 244 8.53 23.25 10.72
N GLY A 245 9.83 23.54 10.61
CA GLY A 245 10.68 23.91 11.73
C GLY A 245 10.37 25.26 12.36
N ALA A 246 9.75 26.19 11.61
CA ALA A 246 9.32 27.48 12.15
C ALA A 246 8.15 27.35 13.14
N VAL A 247 7.39 26.25 13.06
CA VAL A 247 6.21 25.98 13.87
C VAL A 247 6.46 24.90 14.92
N ALA A 248 7.43 24.04 14.66
CA ALA A 248 7.78 22.95 15.55
C ALA A 248 8.53 23.48 16.79
N ASP A 249 8.16 22.99 17.96
CA ASP A 249 8.95 23.20 19.18
C ASP A 249 10.32 22.51 19.08
N GLU A 250 11.22 22.79 20.03
CA GLU A 250 12.56 22.21 20.02
C GLU A 250 12.53 20.68 20.16
N SER A 251 11.53 20.12 20.84
CA SER A 251 11.37 18.67 20.99
C SER A 251 11.11 17.99 19.65
N LEU A 252 10.28 18.59 18.80
CA LEU A 252 10.02 18.07 17.44
C LEU A 252 11.25 18.19 16.56
N LYS A 253 12.01 19.30 16.66
CA LYS A 253 13.24 19.49 15.90
C LYS A 253 14.30 18.46 16.28
N GLU A 254 14.42 18.16 17.57
CA GLU A 254 15.33 17.13 18.08
C GLU A 254 14.93 15.75 17.55
N LEU A 255 13.67 15.42 17.61
CA LEU A 255 13.10 14.15 17.14
C LEU A 255 13.26 13.97 15.61
N LEU A 256 13.09 15.03 14.83
CA LEU A 256 13.36 15.01 13.40
C LEU A 256 14.84 14.90 13.06
N ARG A 257 15.74 15.49 13.89
CA ARG A 257 17.19 15.30 13.77
C ARG A 257 17.58 13.84 13.98
N ASP A 258 17.06 13.22 15.02
CA ASP A 258 17.35 11.81 15.34
C ASP A 258 16.83 10.89 14.21
N TYR A 259 15.65 11.19 13.68
CA TYR A 259 15.05 10.39 12.62
C TYR A 259 15.75 10.54 11.26
N TYR A 260 16.08 11.76 10.83
CA TYR A 260 16.69 12.03 9.52
C TYR A 260 18.22 12.18 9.59
N GLY A 261 18.81 12.24 10.78
CA GLY A 261 20.23 12.47 11.03
C GLY A 261 20.63 13.95 10.99
N GLU A 262 21.70 14.29 11.71
CA GLU A 262 22.20 15.68 11.83
C GLU A 262 22.58 16.33 10.48
N SER A 263 23.00 15.52 9.51
CA SER A 263 23.32 15.99 8.17
C SER A 263 22.13 16.57 7.41
N PHE A 264 20.93 16.20 7.82
CA PHE A 264 19.67 16.67 7.25
C PHE A 264 19.45 18.15 7.53
N PHE A 265 19.66 18.60 8.77
CA PHE A 265 19.47 19.99 9.16
C PHE A 265 20.70 20.89 8.90
N SER A 266 21.90 20.32 8.76
CA SER A 266 23.10 21.11 8.47
C SER A 266 23.19 21.58 7.02
N ARG A 267 22.48 20.94 6.08
CA ARG A 267 22.45 21.35 4.66
C ARG A 267 21.52 22.54 4.37
N SER A 268 20.53 22.81 5.23
CA SER A 268 19.57 23.90 5.05
C SER A 268 20.11 25.30 5.46
N ARG A 269 21.35 25.38 5.97
CA ARG A 269 21.98 26.66 6.38
C ARG A 269 23.00 27.22 5.38
N LYS A 270 23.05 26.68 4.17
CA LYS A 270 23.88 27.20 3.08
C LYS A 270 22.99 27.64 1.92
#